data_4517dcf97a1a086c2e280572b0a95e45
#
_entry.id   4517dcf97a1a086c2e280572b0a95e45
#
_cell.length_a   1.000
_cell.length_b   1.000
_cell.length_c   1.000
_cell.angle_alpha   90.00
_cell.angle_beta   90.00
_cell.angle_gamma   90.00
#
_symmetry.space_group_name_H-M   'P 1'
#
loop_
_entity.id
_entity.type
_entity.pdbx_description
1 polymer ?
#
loop_
_entity_poly.entity_id
_entity_poly.type
_entity_poly.pdbx_seq_one_letter_code
_entity_poly.pdbx_strand_id
1 'polypeptide(L)'
;MNRFKMTALLSFSAVTLLTASVHGQQMDPETTTQKFGTLLHYINQIYVDTVDLESLVEVAVINMLEEMDPHSMYIAAEDLKAADEPLNGNFEGVGIQFNIFKDTIMVVSPISGGPSEKLGILAGDRIVTVDGEVVAGNGVTNKDVRRLLKGPKGTKVTVGIKRSGVNELLEFEIIRDKIPIFSVDAAFMVTESIGYIKVNRFAKTTMSE
;
A
#
# COMPACT_ATOMS: atom_id res chain seq x y z
N MET A 1 12.09 90.05 48.58
CA MET A 1 13.06 88.95 48.70
C MET A 1 12.23 87.69 48.72
N ASN A 2 11.75 87.23 47.53
CA ASN A 2 10.81 86.09 47.40
C ASN A 2 11.44 85.05 46.46
N ARG A 3 11.65 83.88 47.01
CA ARG A 3 12.12 82.68 46.28
C ARG A 3 10.93 81.99 45.61
N PHE A 4 10.92 82.04 44.29
CA PHE A 4 10.01 81.17 43.49
C PHE A 4 10.54 79.73 43.47
N LYS A 5 9.78 78.79 44.01
CA LYS A 5 10.00 77.36 43.82
C LYS A 5 9.23 76.94 42.61
N MET A 6 9.93 76.59 41.57
CA MET A 6 9.38 75.99 40.36
C MET A 6 9.28 74.49 40.54
N THR A 7 8.07 73.99 40.67
CA THR A 7 7.77 72.56 40.75
C THR A 7 7.61 72.03 39.32
N ALA A 8 8.54 71.20 38.88
CA ALA A 8 8.45 70.50 37.61
C ALA A 8 7.50 69.33 37.75
N LEU A 9 6.37 69.34 37.05
CA LEU A 9 5.47 68.20 36.86
C LEU A 9 6.09 67.31 35.81
N LEU A 10 6.58 66.14 36.23
CA LEU A 10 6.93 65.01 35.33
C LEU A 10 5.62 64.27 34.98
N SER A 11 5.13 64.48 33.77
CA SER A 11 4.09 63.68 33.17
C SER A 11 4.67 62.36 32.66
N PHE A 12 4.43 61.31 33.41
CA PHE A 12 4.79 59.93 33.01
C PHE A 12 3.72 59.42 32.03
N SER A 13 4.03 59.50 30.71
CA SER A 13 3.18 58.95 29.67
C SER A 13 3.39 57.45 29.61
N ALA A 14 2.49 56.68 30.19
CA ALA A 14 2.46 55.23 30.08
C ALA A 14 2.00 54.86 28.67
N VAL A 15 2.93 54.52 27.80
CA VAL A 15 2.62 53.88 26.52
C VAL A 15 2.30 52.41 26.82
N THR A 16 1.02 52.07 26.94
CA THR A 16 0.54 50.71 26.94
C THR A 16 0.67 50.18 25.51
N LEU A 17 1.73 49.37 25.23
CA LEU A 17 1.76 48.52 24.06
C LEU A 17 0.67 47.47 24.16
N LEU A 18 -0.44 47.66 23.45
CA LEU A 18 -1.37 46.60 23.12
C LEU A 18 -0.64 45.62 22.19
N THR A 19 -0.08 44.56 22.76
CA THR A 19 0.26 43.36 21.99
C THR A 19 -1.04 42.70 21.64
N ALA A 20 -1.58 43.00 20.46
CA ALA A 20 -2.63 42.20 19.86
C ALA A 20 -2.02 40.84 19.54
N SER A 21 -2.22 39.86 20.44
CA SER A 21 -1.98 38.47 20.13
C SER A 21 -2.94 38.09 19.00
N VAL A 22 -2.42 38.02 17.79
CA VAL A 22 -3.14 37.38 16.67
C VAL A 22 -3.18 35.89 17.02
N HIS A 23 -4.16 35.50 17.83
CA HIS A 23 -4.57 34.12 17.92
C HIS A 23 -5.20 33.82 16.56
N GLY A 24 -4.47 33.12 15.69
CA GLY A 24 -5.12 32.44 14.57
C GLY A 24 -6.28 31.65 15.18
N GLN A 25 -7.49 31.92 14.76
CA GLN A 25 -8.67 31.17 15.18
C GLN A 25 -8.44 29.73 14.72
N GLN A 26 -7.87 28.92 15.60
CA GLN A 26 -7.89 27.47 15.43
C GLN A 26 -9.38 27.11 15.50
N MET A 27 -9.95 26.76 14.34
CA MET A 27 -11.34 26.32 14.27
C MET A 27 -11.49 25.13 15.22
N ASP A 28 -12.49 25.19 16.08
CA ASP A 28 -12.85 24.12 16.97
C ASP A 28 -13.04 22.82 16.16
N PRO A 29 -12.43 21.69 16.56
CA PRO A 29 -12.53 20.40 15.86
C PRO A 29 -13.98 20.00 15.57
N GLU A 30 -14.91 20.29 16.47
CA GLU A 30 -16.34 20.01 16.31
C GLU A 30 -16.93 20.80 15.13
N THR A 31 -16.62 22.09 15.04
CA THR A 31 -17.05 22.95 13.93
C THR A 31 -16.51 22.47 12.58
N THR A 32 -15.26 22.00 12.56
CA THR A 32 -14.62 21.46 11.34
C THR A 32 -15.29 20.15 10.91
N THR A 33 -15.57 19.26 11.85
CA THR A 33 -16.28 18.01 11.59
C THR A 33 -17.69 18.26 11.06
N GLN A 34 -18.43 19.19 11.67
CA GLN A 34 -19.77 19.58 11.21
C GLN A 34 -19.73 20.16 9.79
N LYS A 35 -18.74 20.99 9.46
CA LYS A 35 -18.57 21.56 8.11
C LYS A 35 -18.37 20.46 7.08
N PHE A 36 -17.53 19.46 7.37
CA PHE A 36 -17.30 18.34 6.46
C PHE A 36 -18.58 17.49 6.27
N GLY A 37 -19.26 17.14 7.36
CA GLY A 37 -20.53 16.41 7.30
C GLY A 37 -21.62 17.17 6.54
N THR A 38 -21.70 18.48 6.72
CA THR A 38 -22.66 19.36 6.00
C THR A 38 -22.36 19.36 4.51
N LEU A 39 -21.08 19.42 4.11
CA LEU A 39 -20.69 19.32 2.70
C LEU A 39 -21.15 18.01 2.07
N LEU A 40 -20.89 16.88 2.73
CA LEU A 40 -21.32 15.57 2.23
C LEU A 40 -22.86 15.49 2.13
N HIS A 41 -23.57 16.05 3.09
CA HIS A 41 -25.04 16.12 3.04
C HIS A 41 -25.53 16.91 1.82
N TYR A 42 -24.94 18.07 1.55
CA TYR A 42 -25.33 18.87 0.38
C TYR A 42 -24.99 18.15 -0.94
N ILE A 43 -23.83 17.52 -1.03
CA ILE A 43 -23.47 16.71 -2.23
C ILE A 43 -24.56 15.64 -2.45
N ASN A 44 -24.93 14.90 -1.41
CA ASN A 44 -25.94 13.86 -1.53
C ASN A 44 -27.33 14.36 -1.91
N GLN A 45 -27.71 15.58 -1.50
CA GLN A 45 -29.08 16.10 -1.66
C GLN A 45 -29.24 16.98 -2.90
N ILE A 46 -28.20 17.69 -3.32
CA ILE A 46 -28.33 18.82 -4.26
C ILE A 46 -27.48 18.60 -5.53
N TYR A 47 -26.50 17.68 -5.49
CA TYR A 47 -25.68 17.45 -6.68
C TYR A 47 -26.53 16.88 -7.83
N VAL A 48 -26.23 17.30 -9.06
CA VAL A 48 -27.07 17.00 -10.25
C VAL A 48 -27.07 15.51 -10.60
N ASP A 49 -25.93 14.84 -10.38
CA ASP A 49 -25.76 13.41 -10.66
C ASP A 49 -25.75 12.59 -9.37
N THR A 50 -26.07 11.30 -9.48
CA THR A 50 -25.94 10.37 -8.36
C THR A 50 -24.47 10.19 -8.01
N VAL A 51 -24.10 10.44 -6.75
CA VAL A 51 -22.73 10.32 -6.25
C VAL A 51 -22.64 9.11 -5.33
N ASP A 52 -21.62 8.29 -5.52
CA ASP A 52 -21.20 7.28 -4.55
C ASP A 52 -20.47 7.98 -3.40
N LEU A 53 -21.19 8.18 -2.29
CA LEU A 53 -20.64 8.86 -1.11
C LEU A 53 -19.55 8.06 -0.43
N GLU A 54 -19.60 6.73 -0.47
CA GLU A 54 -18.58 5.87 0.15
C GLU A 54 -17.25 6.07 -0.56
N SER A 55 -17.25 5.94 -1.88
CA SER A 55 -16.06 6.20 -2.70
C SER A 55 -15.53 7.62 -2.54
N LEU A 56 -16.43 8.63 -2.47
CA LEU A 56 -16.02 10.03 -2.27
C LEU A 56 -15.35 10.25 -0.92
N VAL A 57 -15.87 9.63 0.13
CA VAL A 57 -15.28 9.70 1.49
C VAL A 57 -13.93 9.01 1.53
N GLU A 58 -13.77 7.85 0.90
CA GLU A 58 -12.47 7.17 0.81
C GLU A 58 -11.41 8.04 0.12
N VAL A 59 -11.75 8.65 -1.02
CA VAL A 59 -10.86 9.61 -1.70
C VAL A 59 -10.49 10.78 -0.80
N ALA A 60 -11.44 11.32 -0.04
CA ALA A 60 -11.17 12.41 0.89
C ALA A 60 -10.24 11.98 2.03
N VAL A 61 -10.43 10.77 2.59
CA VAL A 61 -9.56 10.21 3.64
C VAL A 61 -8.13 10.01 3.12
N ILE A 62 -7.98 9.45 1.91
CA ILE A 62 -6.66 9.26 1.29
C ILE A 62 -5.93 10.60 1.16
N ASN A 63 -6.58 11.61 0.55
CA ASN A 63 -5.97 12.92 0.36
C ASN A 63 -5.64 13.62 1.70
N MET A 64 -6.50 13.50 2.72
CA MET A 64 -6.18 14.05 4.05
C MET A 64 -4.96 13.41 4.69
N LEU A 65 -4.77 12.10 4.52
CA LEU A 65 -3.63 11.39 5.09
C LEU A 65 -2.33 11.69 4.31
N GLU A 66 -2.40 11.91 2.99
CA GLU A 66 -1.26 12.32 2.17
C GLU A 66 -0.68 13.68 2.60
N GLU A 67 -1.51 14.58 3.14
CA GLU A 67 -1.06 15.88 3.69
C GLU A 67 -0.41 15.75 5.09
N MET A 68 -0.44 14.58 5.74
CA MET A 68 0.13 14.40 7.07
C MET A 68 1.59 13.96 6.99
N ASP A 69 1.84 12.66 6.85
CA ASP A 69 3.19 12.09 6.81
C ASP A 69 3.22 10.81 5.92
N PRO A 70 4.41 10.42 5.40
CA PRO A 70 4.51 9.26 4.51
C PRO A 70 4.15 7.90 5.14
N HIS A 71 3.96 7.82 6.45
CA HIS A 71 3.62 6.59 7.16
C HIS A 71 2.11 6.49 7.41
N SER A 72 1.38 7.59 7.25
CA SER A 72 -0.07 7.64 7.37
C SER A 72 -0.71 7.25 6.06
N MET A 73 -1.39 6.09 6.02
CA MET A 73 -2.08 5.62 4.81
C MET A 73 -3.43 5.01 5.16
N TYR A 74 -4.36 5.13 4.25
CA TYR A 74 -5.64 4.44 4.31
C TYR A 74 -5.56 3.14 3.51
N ILE A 75 -6.04 2.06 4.10
CA ILE A 75 -6.18 0.77 3.41
C ILE A 75 -7.67 0.47 3.34
N ALA A 76 -8.22 0.46 2.14
CA ALA A 76 -9.62 0.11 1.93
C ALA A 76 -9.90 -1.33 2.39
N ALA A 77 -11.14 -1.60 2.79
CA ALA A 77 -11.53 -2.92 3.30
C ALA A 77 -11.26 -4.05 2.29
N GLU A 78 -11.40 -3.75 1.00
CA GLU A 78 -11.10 -4.69 -0.09
C GLU A 78 -9.60 -5.01 -0.23
N ASP A 79 -8.73 -4.05 0.10
CA ASP A 79 -7.27 -4.20 0.01
C ASP A 79 -6.63 -4.74 1.30
N LEU A 80 -7.40 -4.79 2.41
CA LEU A 80 -6.88 -5.19 3.72
C LEU A 80 -6.26 -6.60 3.69
N LYS A 81 -6.91 -7.55 3.00
CA LYS A 81 -6.38 -8.92 2.86
C LYS A 81 -5.01 -8.91 2.18
N ALA A 82 -4.87 -8.13 1.11
CA ALA A 82 -3.60 -8.03 0.36
C ALA A 82 -2.50 -7.32 1.17
N ALA A 83 -2.87 -6.33 1.97
CA ALA A 83 -1.94 -5.63 2.86
C ALA A 83 -1.47 -6.52 4.03
N ASP A 84 -2.32 -7.41 4.53
CA ASP A 84 -2.00 -8.33 5.63
C ASP A 84 -1.20 -9.57 5.18
N GLU A 85 -1.23 -9.95 3.91
CA GLU A 85 -0.53 -11.14 3.41
C GLU A 85 0.96 -11.20 3.79
N PRO A 86 1.76 -10.13 3.62
CA PRO A 86 3.17 -10.15 4.01
C PRO A 86 3.38 -10.35 5.51
N LEU A 87 2.46 -9.84 6.33
CA LEU A 87 2.50 -9.99 7.79
C LEU A 87 2.08 -11.39 8.22
N ASN A 88 1.15 -12.01 7.49
CA ASN A 88 0.70 -13.38 7.74
C ASN A 88 1.70 -14.45 7.26
N GLY A 89 2.78 -14.04 6.57
CA GLY A 89 3.82 -14.95 6.07
C GLY A 89 3.35 -15.87 4.94
N ASN A 90 2.28 -15.53 4.24
CA ASN A 90 1.79 -16.30 3.10
C ASN A 90 0.79 -15.49 2.25
N PHE A 91 0.61 -15.92 1.00
CA PHE A 91 -0.46 -15.46 0.11
C PHE A 91 -1.05 -16.62 -0.68
N GLU A 92 -2.18 -16.41 -1.34
CA GLU A 92 -2.85 -17.42 -2.15
C GLU A 92 -2.70 -17.09 -3.65
N GLY A 93 -2.27 -18.08 -4.45
CA GLY A 93 -2.04 -17.88 -5.89
C GLY A 93 -1.27 -19.00 -6.56
N VAL A 94 -0.68 -18.69 -7.70
CA VAL A 94 0.07 -19.66 -8.53
C VAL A 94 1.50 -19.95 -8.04
N GLY A 95 2.09 -19.09 -7.21
CA GLY A 95 3.42 -19.31 -6.62
C GLY A 95 4.57 -19.05 -7.61
N ILE A 96 4.64 -17.86 -8.19
CA ILE A 96 5.78 -17.41 -9.00
C ILE A 96 6.31 -16.06 -8.52
N GLN A 97 7.59 -15.83 -8.70
CA GLN A 97 8.19 -14.50 -8.79
C GLN A 97 8.22 -14.09 -10.25
N PHE A 98 7.80 -12.89 -10.56
CA PHE A 98 7.72 -12.42 -11.93
C PHE A 98 8.28 -11.01 -12.09
N ASN A 99 8.60 -10.67 -13.31
CA ASN A 99 8.90 -9.32 -13.76
C ASN A 99 8.14 -9.02 -15.05
N ILE A 100 7.83 -7.77 -15.32
CA ILE A 100 7.28 -7.38 -16.62
C ILE A 100 8.44 -6.94 -17.50
N PHE A 101 8.66 -7.67 -18.59
CA PHE A 101 9.71 -7.37 -19.54
C PHE A 101 9.15 -7.31 -20.96
N LYS A 102 9.33 -6.16 -21.62
CA LYS A 102 8.77 -5.89 -22.96
C LYS A 102 7.28 -6.25 -23.02
N ASP A 103 6.53 -5.68 -22.09
CA ASP A 103 5.08 -5.85 -21.97
C ASP A 103 4.61 -7.32 -21.92
N THR A 104 5.40 -8.15 -21.25
CA THR A 104 5.12 -9.57 -21.07
C THR A 104 5.49 -10.00 -19.66
N ILE A 105 4.68 -10.85 -19.06
CA ILE A 105 4.95 -11.42 -17.73
C ILE A 105 6.03 -12.47 -17.87
N MET A 106 7.22 -12.21 -17.34
CA MET A 106 8.33 -13.14 -17.31
C MET A 106 8.48 -13.76 -15.93
N VAL A 107 8.50 -15.07 -15.87
CA VAL A 107 8.77 -15.82 -14.64
C VAL A 107 10.25 -15.66 -14.29
N VAL A 108 10.54 -15.04 -13.15
CA VAL A 108 11.89 -14.95 -12.59
C VAL A 108 12.28 -16.29 -11.96
N SER A 109 11.36 -16.83 -11.13
CA SER A 109 11.48 -18.17 -10.55
C SER A 109 10.12 -18.65 -10.05
N PRO A 110 9.79 -19.93 -10.13
CA PRO A 110 8.71 -20.50 -9.33
C PRO A 110 9.11 -20.47 -7.84
N ILE A 111 8.10 -20.36 -6.97
CA ILE A 111 8.33 -20.39 -5.51
C ILE A 111 8.39 -21.85 -5.09
N SER A 112 9.43 -22.21 -4.32
CA SER A 112 9.66 -23.59 -3.89
C SER A 112 8.48 -24.16 -3.11
N GLY A 113 8.09 -25.39 -3.46
CA GLY A 113 6.92 -26.05 -2.89
C GLY A 113 5.57 -25.56 -3.46
N GLY A 114 5.59 -24.52 -4.27
CA GLY A 114 4.39 -23.94 -4.88
C GLY A 114 3.81 -24.76 -6.03
N PRO A 115 2.56 -24.46 -6.46
CA PRO A 115 1.92 -25.19 -7.54
C PRO A 115 2.61 -25.02 -8.88
N SER A 116 3.17 -23.86 -9.19
CA SER A 116 3.89 -23.62 -10.44
C SER A 116 5.17 -24.46 -10.56
N GLU A 117 5.92 -24.62 -9.47
CA GLU A 117 7.10 -25.49 -9.45
C GLU A 117 6.74 -26.95 -9.73
N LYS A 118 5.68 -27.44 -9.08
CA LYS A 118 5.19 -28.83 -9.23
C LYS A 118 4.74 -29.15 -10.65
N LEU A 119 4.27 -28.16 -11.39
CA LEU A 119 3.87 -28.30 -12.79
C LEU A 119 5.05 -28.14 -13.78
N GLY A 120 6.24 -27.79 -13.30
CA GLY A 120 7.41 -27.63 -14.14
C GLY A 120 7.48 -26.29 -14.89
N ILE A 121 6.89 -25.25 -14.35
CA ILE A 121 7.12 -23.88 -14.80
C ILE A 121 8.55 -23.48 -14.42
N LEU A 122 9.27 -22.84 -15.33
CA LEU A 122 10.70 -22.57 -15.21
C LEU A 122 11.01 -21.08 -15.21
N ALA A 123 12.18 -20.73 -14.67
CA ALA A 123 12.72 -19.39 -14.82
C ALA A 123 12.93 -19.06 -16.31
N GLY A 124 12.55 -17.85 -16.71
CA GLY A 124 12.59 -17.40 -18.10
C GLY A 124 11.34 -17.72 -18.94
N ASP A 125 10.40 -18.49 -18.43
CA ASP A 125 9.09 -18.68 -19.05
C ASP A 125 8.35 -17.36 -19.17
N ARG A 126 7.62 -17.18 -20.27
CA ARG A 126 6.82 -15.97 -20.51
C ARG A 126 5.34 -16.34 -20.56
N ILE A 127 4.57 -15.81 -19.63
CA ILE A 127 3.12 -15.99 -19.62
C ILE A 127 2.55 -15.03 -20.65
N VAL A 128 1.92 -15.57 -21.69
CA VAL A 128 1.34 -14.79 -22.79
C VAL A 128 -0.17 -14.82 -22.80
N THR A 129 -0.80 -15.86 -22.20
CA THR A 129 -2.24 -15.92 -22.00
C THR A 129 -2.58 -16.34 -20.58
N VAL A 130 -3.72 -15.86 -20.06
CA VAL A 130 -4.31 -16.29 -18.79
C VAL A 130 -5.79 -16.52 -19.03
N ASP A 131 -6.29 -17.72 -18.70
CA ASP A 131 -7.67 -18.17 -18.94
C ASP A 131 -8.15 -17.92 -20.38
N GLY A 132 -7.22 -18.11 -21.35
CA GLY A 132 -7.47 -17.92 -22.78
C GLY A 132 -7.33 -16.49 -23.28
N GLU A 133 -7.25 -15.50 -22.40
CA GLU A 133 -7.05 -14.09 -22.78
C GLU A 133 -5.57 -13.76 -22.97
N VAL A 134 -5.25 -13.04 -24.05
CA VAL A 134 -3.88 -12.58 -24.31
C VAL A 134 -3.53 -11.43 -23.37
N VAL A 135 -2.49 -11.63 -22.57
CA VAL A 135 -1.99 -10.63 -21.61
C VAL A 135 -0.69 -9.97 -22.01
N ALA A 136 0.01 -10.54 -22.99
CA ALA A 136 1.26 -9.98 -23.53
C ALA A 136 0.97 -8.91 -24.60
N GLY A 137 1.68 -7.78 -24.57
CA GLY A 137 1.54 -6.70 -25.54
C GLY A 137 0.34 -5.77 -25.32
N ASN A 138 -0.31 -5.87 -24.16
CA ASN A 138 -1.54 -5.12 -23.85
C ASN A 138 -1.35 -4.10 -22.70
N GLY A 139 -0.12 -3.69 -22.40
CA GLY A 139 0.16 -2.74 -21.33
C GLY A 139 -0.05 -3.33 -19.92
N VAL A 140 0.23 -4.63 -19.76
CA VAL A 140 0.01 -5.34 -18.48
C VAL A 140 0.79 -4.70 -17.33
N THR A 141 0.10 -4.44 -16.22
CA THR A 141 0.70 -3.85 -15.02
C THR A 141 0.89 -4.89 -13.92
N ASN A 142 1.73 -4.57 -12.92
CA ASN A 142 1.88 -5.42 -11.73
C ASN A 142 0.56 -5.65 -10.97
N LYS A 143 -0.37 -4.70 -11.03
CA LYS A 143 -1.71 -4.85 -10.45
C LYS A 143 -2.51 -5.90 -11.23
N ASP A 144 -2.48 -5.85 -12.55
CA ASP A 144 -3.17 -6.82 -13.40
C ASP A 144 -2.64 -8.23 -13.21
N VAL A 145 -1.30 -8.40 -13.18
CA VAL A 145 -0.69 -9.71 -12.95
C VAL A 145 -1.12 -10.29 -11.61
N ARG A 146 -1.12 -9.48 -10.55
CA ARG A 146 -1.62 -9.94 -9.25
C ARG A 146 -3.09 -10.33 -9.30
N ARG A 147 -3.94 -9.53 -9.94
CA ARG A 147 -5.37 -9.81 -10.10
C ARG A 147 -5.63 -11.10 -10.86
N LEU A 148 -4.85 -11.39 -11.88
CA LEU A 148 -5.01 -12.58 -12.73
C LEU A 148 -4.48 -13.87 -12.07
N LEU A 149 -3.33 -13.79 -11.40
CA LEU A 149 -2.62 -14.99 -10.92
C LEU A 149 -2.87 -15.30 -9.43
N LYS A 150 -3.23 -14.30 -8.61
CA LYS A 150 -3.71 -14.54 -7.24
C LYS A 150 -5.17 -15.02 -7.27
N GLY A 151 -5.59 -15.62 -6.18
CA GLY A 151 -6.97 -16.05 -5.96
C GLY A 151 -7.06 -17.12 -4.90
N PRO A 152 -8.27 -17.44 -4.43
CA PRO A 152 -8.48 -18.38 -3.35
C PRO A 152 -7.86 -19.75 -3.62
N LYS A 153 -7.27 -20.35 -2.59
CA LYS A 153 -6.77 -21.72 -2.63
C LYS A 153 -7.82 -22.68 -3.19
N GLY A 154 -7.42 -23.56 -4.09
CA GLY A 154 -8.26 -24.56 -4.76
C GLY A 154 -8.94 -24.06 -6.04
N THR A 155 -8.91 -22.76 -6.34
CA THR A 155 -9.38 -22.25 -7.64
C THR A 155 -8.37 -22.53 -8.73
N LYS A 156 -8.84 -22.68 -9.97
CA LYS A 156 -8.01 -22.96 -11.13
C LYS A 156 -7.71 -21.70 -11.92
N VAL A 157 -6.58 -21.68 -12.58
CA VAL A 157 -6.22 -20.72 -13.63
C VAL A 157 -5.40 -21.42 -14.69
N THR A 158 -5.68 -21.17 -15.95
CA THR A 158 -4.91 -21.71 -17.09
C THR A 158 -3.98 -20.64 -17.60
N VAL A 159 -2.69 -20.95 -17.68
CA VAL A 159 -1.69 -20.04 -18.25
C VAL A 159 -1.05 -20.64 -19.49
N GLY A 160 -0.98 -19.84 -20.56
CA GLY A 160 -0.23 -20.18 -21.76
C GLY A 160 1.16 -19.58 -21.70
N ILE A 161 2.15 -20.44 -21.81
CA ILE A 161 3.57 -20.09 -21.63
C ILE A 161 4.34 -20.24 -22.93
N LYS A 162 5.06 -19.19 -23.29
CA LYS A 162 6.12 -19.24 -24.34
C LYS A 162 7.47 -19.50 -23.66
N ARG A 163 8.03 -20.67 -23.94
CA ARG A 163 9.34 -21.11 -23.42
C ARG A 163 10.41 -21.00 -24.49
N SER A 164 11.59 -20.54 -24.12
CA SER A 164 12.75 -20.47 -25.05
C SER A 164 13.12 -21.87 -25.52
N GLY A 165 13.30 -22.03 -26.82
CA GLY A 165 13.64 -23.34 -27.45
C GLY A 165 12.42 -24.24 -27.69
N VAL A 166 11.22 -23.82 -27.35
CA VAL A 166 9.95 -24.54 -27.63
C VAL A 166 9.11 -23.69 -28.58
N ASN A 167 8.71 -24.24 -29.72
CA ASN A 167 7.92 -23.52 -30.72
C ASN A 167 6.44 -23.40 -30.33
N GLU A 168 5.94 -24.39 -29.63
CA GLU A 168 4.56 -24.50 -29.23
C GLU A 168 4.26 -23.68 -27.98
N LEU A 169 3.01 -23.26 -27.83
CA LEU A 169 2.52 -22.66 -26.59
C LEU A 169 2.28 -23.80 -25.58
N LEU A 170 2.89 -23.70 -24.42
CA LEU A 170 2.68 -24.67 -23.34
C LEU A 170 1.53 -24.20 -22.46
N GLU A 171 0.49 -25.00 -22.30
CA GLU A 171 -0.63 -24.70 -21.41
C GLU A 171 -0.47 -25.43 -20.08
N PHE A 172 -0.67 -24.70 -18.98
CA PHE A 172 -0.64 -25.22 -17.62
C PHE A 172 -1.92 -24.85 -16.89
N GLU A 173 -2.69 -25.84 -16.46
CA GLU A 173 -3.78 -25.63 -15.52
C GLU A 173 -3.20 -25.66 -14.10
N ILE A 174 -3.19 -24.50 -13.45
CA ILE A 174 -2.64 -24.33 -12.10
C ILE A 174 -3.77 -24.28 -11.10
N ILE A 175 -3.74 -25.15 -10.11
CA ILE A 175 -4.61 -25.04 -8.94
C ILE A 175 -3.93 -24.13 -7.94
N ARG A 176 -4.52 -22.95 -7.67
CA ARG A 176 -3.97 -22.00 -6.71
C ARG A 176 -3.85 -22.61 -5.32
N ASP A 177 -2.77 -22.28 -4.64
CA ASP A 177 -2.52 -22.81 -3.29
C ASP A 177 -1.98 -21.68 -2.39
N LYS A 178 -1.86 -22.00 -1.10
CA LYS A 178 -1.24 -21.13 -0.11
C LYS A 178 0.27 -21.18 -0.27
N ILE A 179 0.86 -20.07 -0.60
CA ILE A 179 2.30 -19.91 -0.89
C ILE A 179 2.97 -19.32 0.34
N PRO A 180 3.93 -20.02 0.97
CA PRO A 180 4.67 -19.47 2.10
C PRO A 180 5.58 -18.32 1.67
N ILE A 181 5.67 -17.30 2.51
CA ILE A 181 6.62 -16.20 2.37
C ILE A 181 7.50 -16.21 3.62
N PHE A 182 8.67 -16.83 3.50
CA PHE A 182 9.60 -16.90 4.62
C PHE A 182 10.16 -15.53 4.98
N SER A 183 10.28 -15.27 6.25
CA SER A 183 10.91 -14.07 6.82
C SER A 183 12.39 -14.30 7.13
N VAL A 184 12.77 -15.54 7.43
CA VAL A 184 14.15 -15.98 7.69
C VAL A 184 14.68 -16.71 6.46
N ASP A 185 15.71 -16.15 5.80
CA ASP A 185 16.37 -16.75 4.64
C ASP A 185 17.41 -17.80 5.03
N ALA A 186 18.11 -17.56 6.12
CA ALA A 186 19.17 -18.42 6.57
C ALA A 186 19.33 -18.34 8.08
N ALA A 187 19.54 -19.49 8.70
CA ALA A 187 19.91 -19.61 10.10
C ALA A 187 20.90 -20.78 10.25
N PHE A 188 22.14 -20.50 10.61
CA PHE A 188 23.18 -21.51 10.77
C PHE A 188 24.28 -21.05 11.71
N MET A 189 25.04 -22.01 12.25
CA MET A 189 26.24 -21.74 13.05
C MET A 189 27.44 -21.53 12.13
N VAL A 190 28.07 -20.35 12.23
CA VAL A 190 29.33 -20.03 11.51
C VAL A 190 30.52 -20.71 12.19
N THR A 191 30.51 -20.75 13.52
CA THR A 191 31.44 -21.47 14.37
C THR A 191 30.65 -22.12 15.50
N GLU A 192 31.31 -22.85 16.39
CA GLU A 192 30.68 -23.47 17.58
C GLU A 192 29.96 -22.44 18.49
N SER A 193 30.42 -21.18 18.48
CA SER A 193 29.91 -20.13 19.37
C SER A 193 29.25 -18.93 18.65
N ILE A 194 29.26 -18.91 17.31
CA ILE A 194 28.70 -17.77 16.52
C ILE A 194 27.63 -18.30 15.58
N GLY A 195 26.40 -17.84 15.80
CA GLY A 195 25.27 -18.07 14.89
C GLY A 195 25.07 -16.91 13.91
N TYR A 196 24.61 -17.22 12.71
CA TYR A 196 24.18 -16.26 11.71
C TYR A 196 22.69 -16.45 11.40
N ILE A 197 21.92 -15.37 11.47
CA ILE A 197 20.51 -15.35 11.09
C ILE A 197 20.28 -14.19 10.13
N LYS A 198 19.71 -14.47 8.97
CA LYS A 198 19.32 -13.46 7.98
C LYS A 198 17.81 -13.33 7.96
N VAL A 199 17.31 -12.22 8.50
CA VAL A 199 15.91 -11.85 8.50
C VAL A 199 15.68 -10.81 7.39
N ASN A 200 14.83 -11.12 6.42
CA ASN A 200 14.51 -10.21 5.31
C ASN A 200 13.32 -9.30 5.62
N ARG A 201 12.43 -9.76 6.49
CA ARG A 201 11.24 -9.03 6.94
C ARG A 201 10.83 -9.51 8.33
N PHE A 202 9.95 -8.76 8.97
CA PHE A 202 9.27 -9.21 10.17
C PHE A 202 7.83 -9.59 9.83
N ALA A 203 7.43 -10.81 10.17
CA ALA A 203 6.10 -11.36 9.98
C ALA A 203 5.62 -12.01 11.29
N LYS A 204 4.36 -12.37 11.37
CA LYS A 204 3.81 -13.12 12.51
C LYS A 204 4.49 -14.49 12.68
N THR A 205 5.05 -15.02 11.59
CA THR A 205 5.74 -16.32 11.53
C THR A 205 7.22 -16.24 11.87
N THR A 206 7.85 -15.05 11.90
CA THR A 206 9.30 -14.89 12.09
C THR A 206 9.86 -15.60 13.31
N MET A 207 9.13 -15.63 14.43
CA MET A 207 9.58 -16.30 15.65
C MET A 207 9.47 -17.82 15.59
N SER A 208 8.74 -18.37 14.63
CA SER A 208 8.53 -19.82 14.45
C SER A 208 9.34 -20.40 13.30
N GLU A 209 9.98 -19.56 12.51
CA GLU A 209 10.89 -19.94 11.43
C GLU A 209 12.33 -20.12 11.91
#